data_c7aab5820ce009731a6faaf0e12e7ff7
#
_entry.id   c7aab5820ce009731a6faaf0e12e7ff7
#
_cell.length_a   1.000
_cell.length_b   1.000
_cell.length_c   1.000
_cell.angle_alpha   90.00
_cell.angle_beta   90.00
_cell.angle_gamma   90.00
#
_symmetry.space_group_name_H-M   'P 1'
#
loop_
_entity.id
_entity.type
_entity.pdbx_description
1 polymer ?
#
loop_
_entity_poly.entity_id
_entity_poly.type
_entity_poly.pdbx_seq_one_letter_code
_entity_poly.pdbx_strand_id
1 'polypeptide(L)'
;VIHDIHLRFADPLPDTAIELTAPDDLVEPVSFDFEDGSSFSPAVHTSALGHRPDDARKVATVSTWPGEGEPIDLVGARWTVVDVDGNEVADGVLEPRATEPVDELGRGDLTGASSALIDFGSVTDPGEYLVCVDAVGCGPPVRITEHESWRSGAVKVLRAMYHQRSGIELDASTSSIVRPRAHHPDDGVVIRQAEITVDEVRGLRRGAFEALAETDPDAEVVEDAWGGHFDAGDWDRRVHHMRYASMAADLVRLFPERAGSLELQIPETGDGVPDALADALWTADFFRRLQLPDGAIRGGVETTGHPVENSASWIDPLDAYVFAPDPWASYVYAAGAANLARALEPYDAGRAAELLASAEAAGEWAEANPPSYDDNGRAEREQPVAAASLFAATGDERWHDLVRDTANFVDQAPEQLG
;
A
#
# COMPACT_ATOMS: atom_id res chain seq x y z
N VAL A 1 -19.15 -0.97 19.87
CA VAL A 1 -19.98 -1.61 18.83
C VAL A 1 -20.62 -0.47 18.05
N ILE A 2 -20.46 -0.46 16.72
CA ILE A 2 -21.11 0.48 15.81
C ILE A 2 -22.36 -0.24 15.29
N HIS A 3 -23.48 0.44 15.29
CA HIS A 3 -24.73 -0.06 14.74
C HIS A 3 -25.12 0.82 13.55
N ASP A 4 -25.23 0.20 12.37
CA ASP A 4 -25.76 0.86 11.18
C ASP A 4 -27.26 0.54 11.09
N ILE A 5 -28.09 1.59 10.97
CA ILE A 5 -29.53 1.46 10.86
C ILE A 5 -29.94 1.91 9.47
N HIS A 6 -30.44 0.97 8.67
CA HIS A 6 -30.97 1.25 7.34
C HIS A 6 -32.47 1.45 7.43
N LEU A 7 -32.94 2.63 6.97
CA LEU A 7 -34.36 2.96 6.92
C LEU A 7 -34.83 2.89 5.46
N ARG A 8 -35.91 2.16 5.22
CA ARG A 8 -36.57 2.10 3.92
C ARG A 8 -37.93 2.74 4.03
N PHE A 9 -38.17 3.77 3.24
CA PHE A 9 -39.43 4.45 3.15
C PHE A 9 -40.28 3.87 2.03
N ALA A 10 -41.62 3.81 2.22
CA ALA A 10 -42.53 3.30 1.21
C ALA A 10 -42.73 4.27 0.06
N ASP A 11 -42.67 5.58 0.36
CA ASP A 11 -42.76 6.67 -0.60
C ASP A 11 -41.46 7.47 -0.64
N PRO A 12 -41.17 8.19 -1.73
CA PRO A 12 -40.05 9.13 -1.81
C PRO A 12 -40.10 10.15 -0.67
N LEU A 13 -38.93 10.50 -0.14
CA LEU A 13 -38.84 11.57 0.85
C LEU A 13 -39.22 12.91 0.19
N PRO A 14 -39.98 13.78 0.86
CA PRO A 14 -40.27 15.09 0.35
C PRO A 14 -39.08 16.03 0.49
N ASP A 15 -38.93 16.99 -0.43
CA ASP A 15 -37.94 18.07 -0.34
C ASP A 15 -38.27 18.99 0.84
N THR A 16 -37.74 18.65 2.00
CA THR A 16 -37.99 19.38 3.25
C THR A 16 -37.02 18.99 4.33
N ALA A 17 -37.04 19.70 5.44
CA ALA A 17 -36.36 19.30 6.65
C ALA A 17 -36.91 17.96 7.19
N ILE A 18 -36.05 17.01 7.41
CA ILE A 18 -36.37 15.70 7.96
C ILE A 18 -35.81 15.64 9.39
N GLU A 19 -36.62 15.18 10.32
CA GLU A 19 -36.17 14.87 11.68
C GLU A 19 -36.35 13.38 11.95
N LEU A 20 -35.25 12.73 12.29
CA LEU A 20 -35.22 11.33 12.70
C LEU A 20 -35.11 11.24 14.22
N THR A 21 -36.10 10.59 14.82
CA THR A 21 -36.13 10.33 16.26
C THR A 21 -36.17 8.83 16.52
N ALA A 22 -35.43 8.36 17.50
CA ALA A 22 -35.48 6.95 17.93
C ALA A 22 -36.35 6.80 19.18
N PRO A 23 -37.04 5.66 19.34
CA PRO A 23 -37.72 5.35 20.58
C PRO A 23 -36.73 5.23 21.77
N ASP A 24 -37.19 5.61 22.95
CA ASP A 24 -36.47 5.40 24.21
C ASP A 24 -35.13 6.10 24.35
N ASP A 25 -34.94 7.25 23.69
CA ASP A 25 -33.71 8.06 23.74
C ASP A 25 -32.42 7.25 23.38
N LEU A 26 -32.56 6.23 22.55
CA LEU A 26 -31.44 5.40 22.10
C LEU A 26 -30.44 6.18 21.25
N VAL A 27 -30.89 7.20 20.54
CA VAL A 27 -30.06 8.06 19.69
C VAL A 27 -30.59 9.49 19.82
N GLU A 28 -29.71 10.48 19.89
CA GLU A 28 -30.08 11.89 19.82
C GLU A 28 -30.80 12.15 18.49
N PRO A 29 -31.88 12.99 18.49
CA PRO A 29 -32.58 13.36 17.27
C PRO A 29 -31.62 13.96 16.23
N VAL A 30 -31.74 13.51 14.98
CA VAL A 30 -30.95 14.02 13.85
C VAL A 30 -31.90 14.75 12.90
N SER A 31 -31.57 16.01 12.60
CA SER A 31 -32.32 16.81 11.61
C SER A 31 -31.42 17.12 10.43
N PHE A 32 -31.94 16.99 9.23
CA PHE A 32 -31.25 17.37 8.00
C PHE A 32 -32.27 17.87 6.96
N ASP A 33 -31.82 18.74 6.07
CA ASP A 33 -32.59 19.15 4.91
C ASP A 33 -32.35 18.14 3.79
N PHE A 34 -33.45 17.57 3.28
CA PHE A 34 -33.40 16.67 2.13
C PHE A 34 -33.90 17.44 0.90
N GLU A 35 -33.07 17.39 -0.16
CA GLU A 35 -33.41 17.87 -1.50
C GLU A 35 -33.08 16.77 -2.50
N ASP A 36 -34.07 16.30 -3.25
CA ASP A 36 -33.85 15.26 -4.25
C ASP A 36 -32.84 15.72 -5.31
N GLY A 37 -31.85 14.87 -5.60
CA GLY A 37 -30.81 15.14 -6.59
C GLY A 37 -29.68 16.08 -6.13
N SER A 38 -29.76 16.73 -4.94
CA SER A 38 -28.70 17.62 -4.44
C SER A 38 -28.14 17.22 -3.08
N SER A 39 -28.87 16.44 -2.29
CA SER A 39 -28.39 15.94 -1.00
C SER A 39 -27.17 15.01 -1.16
N PHE A 40 -26.23 15.12 -0.21
CA PHE A 40 -25.06 14.23 -0.20
C PHE A 40 -25.49 12.76 -0.08
N SER A 41 -24.90 11.93 -0.93
CA SER A 41 -25.10 10.48 -0.90
C SER A 41 -23.78 9.74 -0.97
N PRO A 42 -23.47 8.84 0.00
CA PRO A 42 -22.30 8.01 -0.06
C PRO A 42 -22.39 6.93 -1.15
N ALA A 43 -23.53 6.75 -1.80
CA ALA A 43 -23.71 5.81 -2.92
C ALA A 43 -23.03 6.29 -4.21
N VAL A 44 -22.78 7.59 -4.35
CA VAL A 44 -22.05 8.15 -5.50
C VAL A 44 -20.59 8.31 -5.14
N HIS A 45 -19.73 7.59 -5.83
CA HIS A 45 -18.29 7.54 -5.57
C HIS A 45 -17.52 8.27 -6.67
N THR A 46 -16.73 9.26 -6.27
CA THR A 46 -15.86 10.04 -7.14
C THR A 46 -14.38 9.81 -6.75
N SER A 47 -13.46 10.19 -7.64
CA SER A 47 -12.03 10.12 -7.35
C SER A 47 -11.62 11.19 -6.34
N ALA A 48 -11.11 10.79 -5.18
CA ALA A 48 -10.52 11.72 -4.21
C ALA A 48 -9.25 12.42 -4.74
N LEU A 49 -8.58 11.86 -5.74
CA LEU A 49 -7.45 12.47 -6.44
C LEU A 49 -7.89 13.46 -7.52
N GLY A 50 -9.16 13.43 -7.91
CA GLY A 50 -9.67 14.20 -9.03
C GLY A 50 -9.24 13.64 -10.39
N HIS A 51 -9.32 14.49 -11.40
CA HIS A 51 -8.97 14.18 -12.80
C HIS A 51 -8.20 15.33 -13.41
N ARG A 52 -7.52 15.04 -14.53
CA ARG A 52 -6.89 16.08 -15.36
C ARG A 52 -7.89 16.56 -16.42
N PRO A 53 -7.75 17.82 -16.90
CA PRO A 53 -8.56 18.32 -18.01
C PRO A 53 -8.52 17.44 -19.26
N ASP A 54 -7.33 16.89 -19.56
CA ASP A 54 -7.05 16.06 -20.74
C ASP A 54 -7.27 14.55 -20.54
N ASP A 55 -7.73 14.11 -19.36
CA ASP A 55 -8.16 12.73 -19.16
C ASP A 55 -9.34 12.44 -20.09
N ALA A 56 -9.18 11.48 -21.00
CA ALA A 56 -10.21 11.12 -21.97
C ALA A 56 -11.46 10.53 -21.30
N ARG A 57 -11.27 9.93 -20.13
CA ARG A 57 -12.35 9.39 -19.31
C ARG A 57 -12.22 9.93 -17.89
N LYS A 58 -13.30 10.53 -17.41
CA LYS A 58 -13.46 10.92 -16.01
C LYS A 58 -14.66 10.16 -15.48
N VAL A 59 -14.42 9.32 -14.47
CA VAL A 59 -15.44 8.36 -14.06
C VAL A 59 -15.84 8.55 -12.62
N ALA A 60 -17.15 8.41 -12.39
CA ALA A 60 -17.72 8.15 -11.09
C ALA A 60 -18.51 6.83 -11.15
N THR A 61 -18.77 6.25 -10.02
CA THR A 61 -19.62 5.08 -9.90
C THR A 61 -20.73 5.36 -8.91
N VAL A 62 -21.91 4.82 -9.18
CA VAL A 62 -22.97 4.73 -8.19
C VAL A 62 -23.15 3.27 -7.81
N SER A 63 -23.22 3.01 -6.52
CA SER A 63 -23.39 1.66 -6.00
C SER A 63 -24.35 1.72 -4.82
N THR A 64 -25.43 0.95 -4.89
CA THR A 64 -26.46 0.92 -3.86
C THR A 64 -26.49 -0.47 -3.21
N TRP A 65 -26.50 -0.45 -1.89
CA TRP A 65 -26.69 -1.65 -1.08
C TRP A 65 -27.72 -1.30 0.03
N PRO A 66 -28.95 -1.81 -0.09
CA PRO A 66 -30.02 -1.46 0.85
C PRO A 66 -30.00 -2.29 2.15
N GLY A 67 -28.88 -2.94 2.47
CA GLY A 67 -28.76 -3.85 3.62
C GLY A 67 -29.34 -5.21 3.30
N GLU A 68 -30.58 -5.45 3.66
CA GLU A 68 -31.30 -6.69 3.32
C GLU A 68 -32.30 -6.40 2.17
N GLY A 69 -32.35 -7.28 1.20
CA GLY A 69 -33.30 -7.24 0.08
C GLY A 69 -32.61 -7.19 -1.29
N GLU A 70 -33.42 -6.98 -2.32
CA GLU A 70 -32.93 -6.88 -3.69
C GLU A 70 -32.18 -5.58 -3.93
N PRO A 71 -31.10 -5.59 -4.75
CA PRO A 71 -30.40 -4.37 -5.17
C PRO A 71 -31.38 -3.36 -5.79
N ILE A 72 -31.12 -2.07 -5.58
CA ILE A 72 -31.87 -1.02 -6.26
C ILE A 72 -31.32 -0.90 -7.68
N ASP A 73 -32.17 -1.11 -8.68
CA ASP A 73 -31.78 -0.89 -10.07
C ASP A 73 -31.83 0.60 -10.41
N LEU A 74 -30.67 1.15 -10.68
CA LEU A 74 -30.48 2.55 -11.06
C LEU A 74 -30.21 2.74 -12.56
N VAL A 75 -30.21 1.66 -13.35
CA VAL A 75 -29.98 1.74 -14.81
C VAL A 75 -31.06 2.61 -15.46
N GLY A 76 -30.61 3.62 -16.23
CA GLY A 76 -31.49 4.58 -16.88
C GLY A 76 -31.85 5.80 -16.02
N ALA A 77 -31.47 5.87 -14.73
CA ALA A 77 -31.59 7.09 -13.96
C ALA A 77 -30.68 8.19 -14.57
N ARG A 78 -31.15 9.43 -14.53
CA ARG A 78 -30.37 10.57 -15.00
C ARG A 78 -29.26 10.90 -14.01
N TRP A 79 -28.09 11.24 -14.52
CA TRP A 79 -27.01 11.85 -13.76
C TRP A 79 -26.67 13.23 -14.30
N THR A 80 -26.17 14.09 -13.43
CA THR A 80 -25.69 15.43 -13.77
C THR A 80 -24.36 15.72 -13.14
N VAL A 81 -23.58 16.59 -13.78
CA VAL A 81 -22.39 17.21 -13.18
C VAL A 81 -22.68 18.70 -13.03
N VAL A 82 -22.55 19.21 -11.82
CA VAL A 82 -22.77 20.63 -11.52
C VAL A 82 -21.50 21.30 -11.02
N ASP A 83 -21.32 22.56 -11.40
CA ASP A 83 -20.23 23.39 -10.91
C ASP A 83 -20.52 23.98 -9.52
N VAL A 84 -19.58 24.74 -8.97
CA VAL A 84 -19.71 25.39 -7.65
C VAL A 84 -20.83 26.44 -7.57
N ASP A 85 -21.28 26.95 -8.71
CA ASP A 85 -22.39 27.92 -8.82
C ASP A 85 -23.73 27.21 -9.00
N GLY A 86 -23.75 25.89 -9.08
CA GLY A 86 -24.94 25.06 -9.29
C GLY A 86 -25.38 24.94 -10.75
N ASN A 87 -24.53 25.36 -11.72
CA ASN A 87 -24.85 25.20 -13.13
C ASN A 87 -24.53 23.77 -13.59
N GLU A 88 -25.48 23.18 -14.30
CA GLU A 88 -25.26 21.89 -14.96
C GLU A 88 -24.28 22.04 -16.13
N VAL A 89 -23.16 21.29 -16.09
CA VAL A 89 -22.11 21.33 -17.11
C VAL A 89 -22.03 20.04 -17.95
N ALA A 90 -22.61 18.96 -17.45
CA ALA A 90 -22.79 17.71 -18.19
C ALA A 90 -23.95 16.91 -17.62
N ASP A 91 -24.55 16.06 -18.44
CA ASP A 91 -25.60 15.12 -18.04
C ASP A 91 -25.58 13.84 -18.88
N GLY A 92 -26.33 12.86 -18.42
CA GLY A 92 -26.52 11.60 -19.11
C GLY A 92 -27.42 10.64 -18.36
N VAL A 93 -27.42 9.39 -18.77
CA VAL A 93 -28.14 8.31 -18.11
C VAL A 93 -27.17 7.24 -17.62
N LEU A 94 -27.51 6.60 -16.51
CA LEU A 94 -26.72 5.51 -15.97
C LEU A 94 -26.77 4.31 -16.90
N GLU A 95 -25.57 3.84 -17.27
CA GLU A 95 -25.41 2.61 -18.04
C GLU A 95 -25.06 1.45 -17.11
N PRO A 96 -25.51 0.22 -17.40
CA PRO A 96 -25.14 -0.92 -16.60
C PRO A 96 -23.61 -1.10 -16.65
N ARG A 97 -22.99 -1.28 -15.51
CA ARG A 97 -21.61 -1.76 -15.47
C ARG A 97 -21.62 -3.21 -15.98
N ALA A 98 -20.75 -3.54 -16.91
CA ALA A 98 -20.51 -4.94 -17.26
C ALA A 98 -19.98 -5.64 -15.99
N THR A 99 -20.85 -6.41 -15.36
CA THR A 99 -20.50 -7.24 -14.20
C THR A 99 -20.49 -8.68 -14.65
N GLU A 100 -19.40 -9.38 -14.38
CA GLU A 100 -19.49 -10.82 -14.39
C GLU A 100 -20.33 -11.27 -13.20
N PRO A 101 -21.30 -12.16 -13.39
CA PRO A 101 -22.19 -12.59 -12.29
C PRO A 101 -21.49 -13.46 -11.25
N VAL A 102 -20.21 -13.77 -11.46
CA VAL A 102 -19.37 -14.59 -10.58
C VAL A 102 -18.00 -13.92 -10.43
N ASP A 103 -17.45 -13.98 -9.23
CA ASP A 103 -16.08 -13.51 -8.99
C ASP A 103 -15.04 -14.44 -9.65
N GLU A 104 -13.76 -14.05 -9.61
CA GLU A 104 -12.62 -14.80 -10.16
C GLU A 104 -12.51 -16.24 -9.59
N LEU A 105 -13.12 -16.50 -8.45
CA LEU A 105 -13.16 -17.81 -7.80
C LEU A 105 -14.47 -18.56 -8.06
N GLY A 106 -15.35 -18.02 -8.89
CA GLY A 106 -16.64 -18.64 -9.22
C GLY A 106 -17.68 -18.62 -8.11
N ARG A 107 -17.56 -17.68 -7.14
CA ARG A 107 -18.41 -17.63 -5.94
C ARG A 107 -19.68 -16.82 -6.10
N GLY A 108 -19.89 -16.16 -7.23
CA GLY A 108 -21.03 -15.29 -7.47
C GLY A 108 -20.87 -13.88 -6.91
N ASP A 109 -21.95 -13.11 -6.95
CA ASP A 109 -21.97 -11.76 -6.37
C ASP A 109 -21.95 -11.84 -4.84
N LEU A 110 -20.83 -11.46 -4.24
CA LEU A 110 -20.63 -11.50 -2.79
C LEU A 110 -21.25 -10.32 -2.06
N THR A 111 -21.48 -9.21 -2.76
CA THR A 111 -21.95 -7.96 -2.14
C THR A 111 -23.45 -7.76 -2.29
N GLY A 112 -24.06 -8.32 -3.31
CA GLY A 112 -25.45 -8.05 -3.67
C GLY A 112 -25.70 -6.59 -4.06
N ALA A 113 -24.65 -5.82 -4.37
CA ALA A 113 -24.77 -4.42 -4.71
C ALA A 113 -24.94 -4.21 -6.22
N SER A 114 -25.92 -3.40 -6.60
CA SER A 114 -26.01 -2.90 -7.98
C SER A 114 -25.00 -1.76 -8.18
N SER A 115 -24.32 -1.76 -9.32
CA SER A 115 -23.35 -0.70 -9.67
C SER A 115 -23.58 -0.21 -11.09
N ALA A 116 -23.49 1.11 -11.28
CA ALA A 116 -23.49 1.73 -12.59
C ALA A 116 -22.33 2.73 -12.74
N LEU A 117 -21.95 2.98 -14.00
CA LEU A 117 -20.85 3.87 -14.33
C LEU A 117 -21.37 5.20 -14.86
N ILE A 118 -20.72 6.28 -14.46
CA ILE A 118 -20.90 7.64 -14.97
C ILE A 118 -19.57 8.04 -15.65
N ASP A 119 -19.61 8.38 -16.92
CA ASP A 119 -18.47 8.93 -17.64
C ASP A 119 -18.74 10.39 -17.98
N PHE A 120 -18.05 11.30 -17.28
CA PHE A 120 -18.12 12.73 -17.50
C PHE A 120 -16.85 13.31 -18.16
N GLY A 121 -16.20 12.52 -19.00
CA GLY A 121 -14.98 12.91 -19.74
C GLY A 121 -15.11 14.20 -20.55
N SER A 122 -16.33 14.60 -20.92
CA SER A 122 -16.63 15.86 -21.61
C SER A 122 -16.36 17.12 -20.78
N VAL A 123 -16.32 17.02 -19.44
CA VAL A 123 -16.00 18.16 -18.57
C VAL A 123 -14.50 18.36 -18.54
N THR A 124 -14.00 19.41 -19.19
CA THR A 124 -12.56 19.68 -19.37
C THR A 124 -12.07 20.90 -18.64
N ASP A 125 -12.94 21.79 -18.23
CA ASP A 125 -12.55 23.01 -17.54
C ASP A 125 -12.07 22.69 -16.12
N PRO A 126 -10.93 23.28 -15.69
CA PRO A 126 -10.49 23.15 -14.32
C PRO A 126 -11.50 23.73 -13.32
N GLY A 127 -11.80 22.98 -12.26
CA GLY A 127 -12.80 23.39 -11.29
C GLY A 127 -13.10 22.30 -10.26
N GLU A 128 -14.03 22.58 -9.39
CA GLU A 128 -14.61 21.63 -8.45
C GLU A 128 -16.07 21.37 -8.86
N TYR A 129 -16.45 20.11 -8.87
CA TYR A 129 -17.73 19.65 -9.40
C TYR A 129 -18.38 18.64 -8.46
N LEU A 130 -19.69 18.58 -8.48
CA LEU A 130 -20.46 17.49 -7.88
C LEU A 130 -21.03 16.62 -8.99
N VAL A 131 -20.97 15.31 -8.79
CA VAL A 131 -21.65 14.32 -9.63
C VAL A 131 -22.89 13.87 -8.87
N CYS A 132 -24.05 14.09 -9.45
CA CYS A 132 -25.34 13.82 -8.82
C CYS A 132 -26.13 12.79 -9.65
N VAL A 133 -27.00 12.04 -9.00
CA VAL A 133 -27.88 11.04 -9.61
C VAL A 133 -29.29 11.24 -9.07
N ASP A 134 -30.25 11.31 -9.97
CA ASP A 134 -31.68 11.47 -9.61
C ASP A 134 -32.13 10.37 -8.62
N ALA A 135 -32.85 10.72 -7.61
CA ALA A 135 -33.31 9.86 -6.52
C ALA A 135 -32.20 9.22 -5.67
N VAL A 136 -30.94 9.62 -5.85
CA VAL A 136 -29.80 9.15 -5.03
C VAL A 136 -29.10 10.29 -4.32
N GLY A 137 -28.88 11.42 -5.00
CA GLY A 137 -28.14 12.57 -4.50
C GLY A 137 -26.75 12.70 -5.11
N CYS A 138 -25.90 13.51 -4.48
CA CYS A 138 -24.59 13.89 -4.98
C CYS A 138 -23.45 13.24 -4.20
N GLY A 139 -22.42 12.82 -4.89
CA GLY A 139 -21.17 12.32 -4.29
C GLY A 139 -20.32 13.44 -3.68
N PRO A 140 -19.17 13.10 -3.08
CA PRO A 140 -18.22 14.10 -2.63
C PRO A 140 -17.68 14.90 -3.81
N PRO A 141 -17.23 16.17 -3.57
CA PRO A 141 -16.67 17.01 -4.63
C PRO A 141 -15.51 16.35 -5.35
N VAL A 142 -15.51 16.43 -6.67
CA VAL A 142 -14.40 15.98 -7.54
C VAL A 142 -13.73 17.18 -8.18
N ARG A 143 -12.40 17.16 -8.25
CA ARG A 143 -11.61 18.24 -8.84
C ARG A 143 -11.10 17.86 -10.21
N ILE A 144 -11.16 18.83 -11.13
CA ILE A 144 -10.46 18.78 -12.41
C ILE A 144 -9.33 19.79 -12.33
N THR A 145 -8.07 19.32 -12.31
CA THR A 145 -6.88 20.16 -12.19
C THR A 145 -5.74 19.65 -13.05
N GLU A 146 -4.78 20.52 -13.40
CA GLU A 146 -3.64 20.14 -14.24
C GLU A 146 -2.72 19.12 -13.52
N HIS A 147 -2.24 19.41 -12.30
CA HIS A 147 -1.22 18.58 -11.65
C HIS A 147 -1.35 18.47 -10.11
N GLU A 148 -1.97 19.44 -9.46
CA GLU A 148 -1.92 19.60 -8.00
C GLU A 148 -2.52 18.42 -7.22
N SER A 149 -3.62 17.87 -7.70
CA SER A 149 -4.32 16.75 -7.02
C SER A 149 -3.43 15.51 -6.93
N TRP A 150 -2.77 15.16 -8.04
CA TRP A 150 -1.87 14.00 -8.11
C TRP A 150 -0.63 14.20 -7.25
N ARG A 151 -0.05 15.41 -7.26
CA ARG A 151 1.08 15.74 -6.40
C ARG A 151 0.72 15.57 -4.93
N SER A 152 -0.41 16.13 -4.52
CA SER A 152 -0.91 16.01 -3.13
C SER A 152 -1.18 14.55 -2.74
N GLY A 153 -1.75 13.77 -3.66
CA GLY A 153 -1.96 12.32 -3.47
C GLY A 153 -0.64 11.56 -3.30
N ALA A 154 0.32 11.80 -4.18
CA ALA A 154 1.64 11.18 -4.12
C ALA A 154 2.37 11.49 -2.81
N VAL A 155 2.36 12.77 -2.38
CA VAL A 155 2.96 13.19 -1.10
C VAL A 155 2.29 12.47 0.07
N LYS A 156 0.95 12.37 0.10
CA LYS A 156 0.22 11.68 1.18
C LYS A 156 0.57 10.20 1.25
N VAL A 157 0.64 9.51 0.12
CA VAL A 157 0.97 8.08 0.06
C VAL A 157 2.42 7.83 0.49
N LEU A 158 3.37 8.57 -0.05
CA LEU A 158 4.78 8.42 0.31
C LEU A 158 5.03 8.80 1.78
N ARG A 159 4.37 9.87 2.25
CA ARG A 159 4.46 10.27 3.65
C ARG A 159 3.85 9.24 4.62
N ALA A 160 2.86 8.46 4.17
CA ALA A 160 2.34 7.36 4.97
C ALA A 160 3.43 6.32 5.27
N MET A 161 4.38 6.11 4.34
CA MET A 161 5.53 5.22 4.58
C MET A 161 6.43 5.75 5.68
N TYR A 162 6.72 7.05 5.69
CA TYR A 162 7.47 7.67 6.80
C TYR A 162 6.80 7.42 8.16
N HIS A 163 5.47 7.49 8.23
CA HIS A 163 4.74 7.19 9.47
C HIS A 163 4.84 5.72 9.90
N GLN A 164 5.18 4.82 8.99
CA GLN A 164 5.40 3.41 9.27
C GLN A 164 6.86 3.09 9.67
N ARG A 165 7.77 4.06 9.74
CA ARG A 165 9.14 3.80 10.19
C ARG A 165 9.15 3.27 11.62
N SER A 166 9.73 2.08 11.81
CA SER A 166 10.05 1.53 13.13
C SER A 166 11.35 2.13 13.67
N GLY A 167 11.52 2.15 14.97
CA GLY A 167 12.78 2.59 15.61
C GLY A 167 12.96 4.10 15.69
N ILE A 168 11.95 4.90 15.32
CA ILE A 168 11.97 6.36 15.48
C ILE A 168 10.77 6.84 16.29
N GLU A 169 10.94 7.99 16.93
CA GLU A 169 9.84 8.81 17.45
C GLU A 169 9.23 9.61 16.28
N LEU A 170 7.90 9.72 16.24
CA LEU A 170 7.21 10.71 15.41
C LEU A 170 6.82 11.87 16.31
N ASP A 171 7.41 13.02 16.08
CA ASP A 171 7.15 14.22 16.84
C ASP A 171 6.34 15.27 16.05
N ALA A 172 5.89 16.31 16.75
CA ALA A 172 5.04 17.35 16.18
C ALA A 172 5.76 18.27 15.16
N SER A 173 7.08 18.18 15.02
CA SER A 173 7.83 18.99 14.03
C SER A 173 7.70 18.44 12.62
N THR A 174 7.54 17.12 12.49
CA THR A 174 7.47 16.42 11.22
C THR A 174 6.14 15.71 10.98
N SER A 175 5.29 15.54 11.99
CA SER A 175 4.05 14.79 11.87
C SER A 175 2.94 15.33 12.75
N SER A 176 1.69 15.30 12.25
CA SER A 176 0.50 15.46 13.09
C SER A 176 0.17 14.20 13.91
N ILE A 177 0.76 13.06 13.54
CA ILE A 177 0.66 11.79 14.27
C ILE A 177 1.88 11.70 15.17
N VAL A 178 1.68 11.91 16.46
CA VAL A 178 2.77 11.86 17.46
C VAL A 178 2.75 10.50 18.15
N ARG A 179 3.89 9.83 18.17
CA ARG A 179 4.06 8.57 18.90
C ARG A 179 5.50 8.39 19.39
N PRO A 180 5.69 7.68 20.52
CA PRO A 180 7.03 7.28 20.97
C PRO A 180 7.74 6.38 19.96
N ARG A 181 9.06 6.27 20.12
CA ARG A 181 9.87 5.27 19.44
C ARG A 181 9.42 3.86 19.83
N ALA A 182 9.41 2.95 18.89
CA ALA A 182 9.01 1.56 19.08
C ALA A 182 10.10 0.62 18.57
N HIS A 183 10.22 -0.54 19.18
CA HIS A 183 11.10 -1.65 18.77
C HIS A 183 12.58 -1.22 18.61
N HIS A 184 13.09 -0.47 19.57
CA HIS A 184 14.49 -0.03 19.57
C HIS A 184 15.22 -0.56 20.84
N PRO A 185 16.49 -1.03 20.73
CA PRO A 185 17.22 -1.59 21.85
C PRO A 185 17.45 -0.60 23.01
N ASP A 186 17.61 0.70 22.73
CA ASP A 186 17.73 1.73 23.79
C ASP A 186 16.49 1.83 24.69
N ASP A 187 15.34 1.34 24.25
CA ASP A 187 14.10 1.28 25.02
C ASP A 187 13.92 -0.07 25.73
N GLY A 188 14.97 -0.90 25.71
CA GLY A 188 15.00 -2.19 26.39
C GLY A 188 14.39 -3.34 25.59
N VAL A 189 14.07 -3.13 24.30
CA VAL A 189 13.59 -4.17 23.41
C VAL A 189 14.73 -5.11 23.05
N VAL A 190 14.52 -6.40 23.22
CA VAL A 190 15.49 -7.46 22.90
C VAL A 190 14.97 -8.27 21.72
N ILE A 191 15.71 -8.30 20.63
CA ILE A 191 15.40 -9.08 19.43
C ILE A 191 16.43 -10.21 19.30
N ARG A 192 15.96 -11.44 19.19
CA ARG A 192 16.84 -12.62 19.14
C ARG A 192 16.82 -13.29 17.79
N GLN A 193 17.89 -14.02 17.49
CA GLN A 193 18.02 -14.82 16.29
C GLN A 193 17.12 -16.06 16.40
N ALA A 194 16.20 -16.23 15.43
CA ALA A 194 15.50 -17.49 15.24
C ALA A 194 16.30 -18.45 14.36
N GLU A 195 16.09 -19.74 14.53
CA GLU A 195 16.67 -20.75 13.64
C GLU A 195 15.86 -20.95 12.35
N ILE A 196 14.58 -20.57 12.40
CA ILE A 196 13.66 -20.72 11.27
C ILE A 196 13.79 -19.57 10.27
N THR A 197 13.70 -19.89 8.99
CA THR A 197 13.68 -18.90 7.90
C THR A 197 12.25 -18.39 7.65
N VAL A 198 12.15 -17.25 6.96
CA VAL A 198 10.86 -16.70 6.57
C VAL A 198 10.15 -17.54 5.51
N ASP A 199 10.90 -18.30 4.73
CA ASP A 199 10.34 -19.20 3.71
C ASP A 199 9.76 -20.48 4.31
N GLU A 200 10.47 -21.08 5.28
CA GLU A 200 10.00 -22.26 6.01
C GLU A 200 8.70 -22.03 6.77
N VAL A 201 8.52 -20.84 7.35
CA VAL A 201 7.32 -20.48 8.09
C VAL A 201 6.04 -20.62 7.25
N ARG A 202 6.08 -20.25 5.98
CA ARG A 202 4.91 -20.36 5.10
C ARG A 202 4.57 -21.79 4.69
N GLY A 203 5.58 -22.67 4.67
CA GLY A 203 5.39 -24.08 4.39
C GLY A 203 5.00 -24.93 5.59
N LEU A 204 5.13 -24.41 6.80
CA LEU A 204 4.73 -25.11 8.01
C LEU A 204 3.19 -25.14 8.15
N ARG A 205 2.67 -26.27 8.65
CA ARG A 205 1.24 -26.39 8.98
C ARG A 205 0.81 -25.51 10.15
N ARG A 206 1.77 -25.04 10.93
CA ARG A 206 1.62 -24.05 12.00
C ARG A 206 2.09 -22.68 11.53
N GLY A 207 1.54 -21.63 12.11
CA GLY A 207 1.87 -20.25 11.76
C GLY A 207 3.28 -19.84 12.20
N ALA A 208 3.72 -18.67 11.71
CA ALA A 208 4.99 -18.06 12.08
C ALA A 208 5.13 -17.89 13.60
N PHE A 209 4.08 -17.46 14.25
CA PHE A 209 4.07 -17.15 15.68
C PHE A 209 4.41 -18.35 16.56
N GLU A 210 3.79 -19.51 16.26
CA GLU A 210 4.06 -20.74 17.01
C GLU A 210 5.48 -21.24 16.79
N ALA A 211 5.99 -21.11 15.57
CA ALA A 211 7.36 -21.49 15.25
C ALA A 211 8.39 -20.59 15.94
N LEU A 212 8.15 -19.29 16.01
CA LEU A 212 9.02 -18.34 16.71
C LEU A 212 8.95 -18.52 18.23
N ALA A 213 7.78 -18.83 18.79
CA ALA A 213 7.62 -19.08 20.22
C ALA A 213 8.39 -20.33 20.71
N GLU A 214 8.80 -21.22 19.81
CA GLU A 214 9.66 -22.36 20.12
C GLU A 214 11.17 -22.07 20.06
N THR A 215 11.55 -20.85 19.63
CA THR A 215 12.95 -20.41 19.59
C THR A 215 13.53 -20.39 21.02
N ASP A 216 14.80 -20.79 21.14
CA ASP A 216 15.50 -20.77 22.42
C ASP A 216 15.45 -19.35 23.04
N PRO A 217 14.91 -19.20 24.26
CA PRO A 217 14.87 -17.89 24.93
C PRO A 217 16.27 -17.33 25.24
N ASP A 218 17.31 -18.16 25.20
CA ASP A 218 18.72 -17.77 25.36
C ASP A 218 19.47 -17.58 24.02
N ALA A 219 18.74 -17.61 22.88
CA ALA A 219 19.32 -17.37 21.57
C ALA A 219 20.05 -16.03 21.49
N GLU A 220 21.00 -15.92 20.56
CA GLU A 220 21.82 -14.72 20.33
C GLU A 220 20.95 -13.47 20.13
N VAL A 221 21.29 -12.39 20.83
CA VAL A 221 20.66 -11.07 20.65
C VAL A 221 21.25 -10.38 19.43
N VAL A 222 20.38 -9.93 18.53
CA VAL A 222 20.76 -9.19 17.33
C VAL A 222 20.48 -7.70 17.58
N GLU A 223 21.48 -6.98 18.11
CA GLU A 223 21.33 -5.58 18.55
C GLU A 223 20.99 -4.63 17.39
N ASP A 224 21.41 -4.94 16.17
CA ASP A 224 21.18 -4.13 14.97
C ASP A 224 19.83 -4.39 14.28
N ALA A 225 18.96 -5.23 14.86
CA ALA A 225 17.66 -5.61 14.29
C ALA A 225 16.53 -4.56 14.54
N TRP A 226 16.88 -3.30 14.56
CA TRP A 226 15.94 -2.17 14.71
C TRP A 226 15.81 -1.36 13.41
N GLY A 227 14.69 -0.65 13.23
CA GLY A 227 14.43 0.13 12.02
C GLY A 227 13.52 -0.59 11.04
N GLY A 228 13.56 -0.21 9.76
CA GLY A 228 12.63 -0.67 8.75
C GLY A 228 11.25 -0.03 8.87
N HIS A 229 10.29 -0.51 8.08
CA HIS A 229 8.90 -0.07 8.13
C HIS A 229 8.03 -1.16 8.72
N PHE A 230 7.06 -0.79 9.53
CA PHE A 230 6.05 -1.72 10.01
C PHE A 230 5.18 -2.24 8.86
N ASP A 231 4.79 -3.49 8.93
CA ASP A 231 3.60 -3.99 8.27
C ASP A 231 2.39 -3.69 9.17
N ALA A 232 1.28 -3.31 8.59
CA ALA A 232 0.06 -2.94 9.32
C ALA A 232 0.23 -1.91 10.47
N GLY A 233 1.41 -1.29 10.63
CA GLY A 233 1.68 -0.24 11.60
C GLY A 233 2.03 -0.72 13.01
N ASP A 234 2.36 -1.95 13.21
CA ASP A 234 2.49 -2.52 14.54
C ASP A 234 3.80 -3.28 14.82
N TRP A 235 4.13 -4.40 14.17
CA TRP A 235 5.21 -5.23 14.70
C TRP A 235 6.18 -5.80 13.67
N ASP A 236 5.72 -6.43 12.58
CA ASP A 236 6.63 -7.12 11.70
C ASP A 236 7.32 -6.21 10.69
N ARG A 237 8.53 -6.59 10.30
CA ARG A 237 9.38 -5.87 9.33
C ARG A 237 10.09 -6.90 8.47
N ARG A 238 9.36 -7.46 7.50
CA ARG A 238 9.83 -8.55 6.66
C ARG A 238 10.49 -8.04 5.37
N VAL A 239 11.36 -8.85 4.79
CA VAL A 239 12.18 -8.48 3.63
C VAL A 239 11.40 -8.07 2.39
N HIS A 240 10.16 -8.52 2.23
CA HIS A 240 9.31 -8.09 1.12
C HIS A 240 9.05 -6.57 1.08
N HIS A 241 9.26 -5.84 2.19
CA HIS A 241 9.24 -4.38 2.21
C HIS A 241 10.32 -3.75 1.32
N MET A 242 11.36 -4.48 0.92
CA MET A 242 12.31 -4.02 -0.11
C MET A 242 11.67 -3.75 -1.47
N ARG A 243 10.46 -4.27 -1.72
CA ARG A 243 9.67 -3.90 -2.91
C ARG A 243 9.26 -2.43 -2.90
N TYR A 244 8.97 -1.87 -1.73
CA TYR A 244 8.76 -0.43 -1.59
C TYR A 244 10.01 0.36 -2.02
N ALA A 245 11.20 -0.08 -1.58
CA ALA A 245 12.46 0.56 -1.98
C ALA A 245 12.67 0.52 -3.50
N SER A 246 12.37 -0.61 -4.14
CA SER A 246 12.37 -0.73 -5.61
C SER A 246 11.39 0.22 -6.28
N MET A 247 10.14 0.31 -5.78
CA MET A 247 9.11 1.19 -6.36
C MET A 247 9.47 2.67 -6.21
N ALA A 248 10.00 3.08 -5.07
CA ALA A 248 10.47 4.46 -4.84
C ALA A 248 11.65 4.81 -5.76
N ALA A 249 12.59 3.86 -5.95
CA ALA A 249 13.70 4.00 -6.87
C ALA A 249 13.21 4.19 -8.33
N ASP A 250 12.28 3.36 -8.78
CA ASP A 250 11.71 3.47 -10.12
C ASP A 250 10.92 4.77 -10.30
N LEU A 251 10.17 5.20 -9.30
CA LEU A 251 9.43 6.45 -9.33
C LEU A 251 10.37 7.64 -9.58
N VAL A 252 11.47 7.74 -8.82
CA VAL A 252 12.43 8.85 -8.97
C VAL A 252 13.22 8.72 -10.27
N ARG A 253 13.63 7.53 -10.66
CA ARG A 253 14.42 7.30 -11.89
C ARG A 253 13.61 7.57 -13.17
N LEU A 254 12.32 7.20 -13.17
CA LEU A 254 11.45 7.41 -14.35
C LEU A 254 10.90 8.83 -14.42
N PHE A 255 10.73 9.50 -13.29
CA PHE A 255 10.16 10.84 -13.18
C PHE A 255 11.01 11.76 -12.30
N PRO A 256 12.31 11.98 -12.62
CA PRO A 256 13.25 12.65 -11.72
C PRO A 256 12.82 14.09 -11.36
N GLU A 257 12.29 14.84 -12.32
CA GLU A 257 11.84 16.21 -12.07
C GLU A 257 10.57 16.27 -11.21
N ARG A 258 9.65 15.32 -11.41
CA ARG A 258 8.37 15.29 -10.66
C ARG A 258 8.50 14.64 -9.31
N ALA A 259 9.04 13.43 -9.27
CA ALA A 259 9.19 12.67 -8.04
C ALA A 259 10.34 13.20 -7.16
N GLY A 260 11.47 13.62 -7.78
CA GLY A 260 12.60 14.20 -7.07
C GLY A 260 12.31 15.56 -6.43
N SER A 261 11.21 16.23 -6.83
CA SER A 261 10.78 17.50 -6.24
C SER A 261 9.67 17.36 -5.20
N LEU A 262 9.28 16.14 -4.83
CA LEU A 262 8.29 15.91 -3.79
C LEU A 262 8.93 16.10 -2.42
N GLU A 263 8.48 17.12 -1.69
CA GLU A 263 8.86 17.34 -0.30
C GLU A 263 7.89 16.60 0.62
N LEU A 264 8.37 15.58 1.32
CA LEU A 264 7.57 14.77 2.23
C LEU A 264 7.55 15.31 3.65
N GLN A 265 8.33 16.38 3.95
CA GLN A 265 8.47 16.91 5.29
C GLN A 265 8.92 15.84 6.30
N ILE A 266 9.89 15.05 5.91
CA ILE A 266 10.59 14.07 6.74
C ILE A 266 11.89 14.68 7.26
N PRO A 267 12.57 14.08 8.24
CA PRO A 267 13.82 14.64 8.79
C PRO A 267 14.92 14.89 7.74
N GLU A 268 14.93 14.09 6.68
CA GLU A 268 15.90 14.15 5.59
C GLU A 268 15.55 15.21 4.51
N THR A 269 14.35 15.82 4.56
CA THR A 269 13.94 16.82 3.56
C THR A 269 14.96 17.94 3.44
N GLY A 270 15.51 18.13 2.25
CA GLY A 270 16.47 19.17 1.92
C GLY A 270 17.95 18.79 2.08
N ASP A 271 18.27 17.53 2.34
CA ASP A 271 19.66 17.04 2.42
C ASP A 271 20.34 16.82 1.06
N GLY A 272 19.59 16.96 -0.03
CA GLY A 272 20.06 16.79 -1.40
C GLY A 272 19.68 15.44 -2.04
N VAL A 273 19.15 14.52 -1.26
CA VAL A 273 18.56 13.26 -1.74
C VAL A 273 17.04 13.45 -1.85
N PRO A 274 16.39 13.02 -2.95
CA PRO A 274 14.92 13.01 -3.01
C PRO A 274 14.30 12.29 -1.82
N ASP A 275 13.32 12.91 -1.17
CA ASP A 275 12.70 12.38 0.05
C ASP A 275 12.16 10.95 -0.12
N ALA A 276 11.64 10.60 -1.30
CA ALA A 276 11.17 9.24 -1.60
C ALA A 276 12.31 8.21 -1.55
N LEU A 277 13.53 8.58 -1.97
CA LEU A 277 14.72 7.72 -1.84
C LEU A 277 15.21 7.69 -0.40
N ALA A 278 15.21 8.84 0.29
CA ALA A 278 15.62 8.91 1.69
C ALA A 278 14.73 8.04 2.58
N ASP A 279 13.43 8.02 2.33
CA ASP A 279 12.52 7.14 3.05
C ASP A 279 12.73 5.65 2.69
N ALA A 280 12.95 5.34 1.42
CA ALA A 280 13.25 3.98 0.96
C ALA A 280 14.57 3.43 1.54
N LEU A 281 15.57 4.30 1.73
CA LEU A 281 16.84 3.95 2.39
C LEU A 281 16.65 3.49 3.83
N TRP A 282 15.61 3.96 4.52
CA TRP A 282 15.30 3.48 5.88
C TRP A 282 15.08 1.96 5.93
N THR A 283 14.34 1.41 4.97
CA THR A 283 14.18 -0.04 4.83
C THR A 283 15.47 -0.73 4.38
N ALA A 284 16.14 -0.18 3.37
CA ALA A 284 17.34 -0.81 2.83
C ALA A 284 18.46 -0.87 3.88
N ASP A 285 18.66 0.18 4.67
CA ASP A 285 19.66 0.21 5.75
C ASP A 285 19.32 -0.77 6.87
N PHE A 286 18.03 -0.97 7.17
CA PHE A 286 17.61 -1.99 8.12
C PHE A 286 18.06 -3.39 7.68
N PHE A 287 17.77 -3.79 6.44
CA PHE A 287 18.19 -5.10 5.93
C PHE A 287 19.71 -5.21 5.74
N ARG A 288 20.39 -4.09 5.39
CA ARG A 288 21.85 -4.06 5.33
C ARG A 288 22.50 -4.34 6.70
N ARG A 289 21.92 -3.86 7.80
CA ARG A 289 22.37 -4.21 9.16
C ARG A 289 22.10 -5.67 9.51
N LEU A 290 21.08 -6.28 8.90
CA LEU A 290 20.78 -7.70 9.05
C LEU A 290 21.61 -8.61 8.13
N GLN A 291 22.45 -8.04 7.26
CA GLN A 291 23.35 -8.80 6.40
C GLN A 291 24.47 -9.45 7.19
N LEU A 292 24.71 -10.73 6.94
CA LEU A 292 25.84 -11.46 7.51
C LEU A 292 27.14 -11.15 6.76
N PRO A 293 28.31 -11.40 7.37
CA PRO A 293 29.59 -11.14 6.73
C PRO A 293 29.83 -11.92 5.43
N ASP A 294 29.15 -13.03 5.22
CA ASP A 294 29.20 -13.84 4.00
C ASP A 294 28.23 -13.38 2.91
N GLY A 295 27.44 -12.35 3.17
CA GLY A 295 26.49 -11.76 2.24
C GLY A 295 25.03 -12.15 2.49
N ALA A 296 24.75 -13.17 3.28
CA ALA A 296 23.39 -13.65 3.56
C ALA A 296 22.51 -12.57 4.19
N ILE A 297 21.24 -12.50 3.83
CA ILE A 297 20.26 -11.59 4.41
C ILE A 297 19.28 -12.34 5.31
N ARG A 298 19.20 -11.91 6.56
CA ARG A 298 18.15 -12.37 7.49
C ARG A 298 16.77 -11.87 7.01
N GLY A 299 15.73 -12.71 7.18
CA GLY A 299 14.41 -12.49 6.60
C GLY A 299 13.58 -11.34 7.19
N GLY A 300 14.13 -10.62 8.18
CA GLY A 300 13.45 -9.54 8.91
C GLY A 300 12.99 -9.97 10.29
N VAL A 301 12.18 -9.13 10.94
CA VAL A 301 11.75 -9.30 12.34
C VAL A 301 10.25 -9.59 12.40
N GLU A 302 9.87 -10.45 13.35
CA GLU A 302 8.49 -10.81 13.67
C GLU A 302 8.35 -11.07 15.17
N THR A 303 7.15 -10.93 15.70
CA THR A 303 6.81 -11.26 17.08
C THR A 303 6.15 -12.64 17.21
N THR A 304 5.98 -13.11 18.43
CA THR A 304 5.39 -14.43 18.72
C THR A 304 3.87 -14.48 18.66
N GLY A 305 3.23 -13.39 18.25
CA GLY A 305 1.77 -13.30 18.14
C GLY A 305 1.31 -11.97 17.56
N HIS A 306 0.01 -11.85 17.34
CA HIS A 306 -0.59 -10.56 17.07
C HIS A 306 -0.49 -9.65 18.30
N PRO A 307 -0.46 -8.32 18.13
CA PRO A 307 -0.47 -7.40 19.25
C PRO A 307 -1.61 -7.71 20.21
N VAL A 308 -1.32 -7.63 21.50
CA VAL A 308 -2.35 -7.77 22.52
C VAL A 308 -3.38 -6.66 22.34
N GLU A 309 -4.68 -6.98 22.54
CA GLU A 309 -5.76 -6.01 22.37
C GLU A 309 -5.47 -4.70 23.12
N ASN A 310 -5.60 -3.59 22.43
CA ASN A 310 -5.27 -2.23 22.87
C ASN A 310 -3.78 -1.95 23.15
N SER A 311 -2.86 -2.80 22.68
CA SER A 311 -1.42 -2.49 22.69
C SER A 311 -1.03 -1.67 21.47
N ALA A 312 -0.23 -0.63 21.70
CA ALA A 312 0.48 0.06 20.64
C ALA A 312 1.89 -0.52 20.49
N SER A 313 2.50 -0.37 19.31
CA SER A 313 3.83 -0.93 19.01
C SER A 313 4.94 -0.58 20.00
N TRP A 314 4.85 0.57 20.69
CA TRP A 314 5.83 1.01 21.69
C TRP A 314 5.61 0.47 23.10
N ILE A 315 4.53 -0.29 23.32
CA ILE A 315 4.22 -0.98 24.56
C ILE A 315 3.90 -2.46 24.34
N ASP A 316 4.23 -2.99 23.17
CA ASP A 316 4.02 -4.40 22.83
C ASP A 316 4.91 -5.27 23.75
N PRO A 317 4.34 -6.19 24.53
CA PRO A 317 5.08 -7.04 25.44
C PRO A 317 5.56 -8.36 24.79
N LEU A 318 5.28 -8.58 23.50
CA LEU A 318 5.62 -9.84 22.82
C LEU A 318 7.12 -9.95 22.56
N ASP A 319 7.63 -11.17 22.67
CA ASP A 319 8.99 -11.49 22.27
C ASP A 319 9.14 -11.33 20.76
N ALA A 320 10.24 -10.70 20.34
CA ALA A 320 10.56 -10.44 18.95
C ALA A 320 11.80 -11.21 18.49
N TYR A 321 11.75 -11.75 17.29
CA TYR A 321 12.80 -12.54 16.68
C TYR A 321 13.12 -12.09 15.26
N VAL A 322 14.40 -12.19 14.90
CA VAL A 322 14.84 -12.04 13.51
C VAL A 322 14.95 -13.42 12.88
N PHE A 323 14.31 -13.59 11.73
CA PHE A 323 14.38 -14.84 10.97
C PHE A 323 15.81 -15.17 10.53
N ALA A 324 16.14 -16.45 10.46
CA ALA A 324 17.38 -16.92 9.88
C ALA A 324 17.51 -16.45 8.41
N PRO A 325 18.76 -16.32 7.90
CA PRO A 325 18.97 -15.95 6.50
C PRO A 325 18.50 -17.05 5.57
N ASP A 326 17.95 -16.65 4.43
CA ASP A 326 17.56 -17.57 3.37
C ASP A 326 17.76 -16.98 1.97
N PRO A 327 17.79 -17.81 0.91
CA PRO A 327 17.99 -17.36 -0.47
C PRO A 327 16.90 -16.43 -0.97
N TRP A 328 15.63 -16.67 -0.61
CA TRP A 328 14.54 -15.81 -1.01
C TRP A 328 14.70 -14.39 -0.45
N ALA A 329 15.00 -14.28 0.84
CA ALA A 329 15.24 -12.98 1.49
C ALA A 329 16.44 -12.26 0.85
N SER A 330 17.50 -12.99 0.53
CA SER A 330 18.71 -12.44 -0.10
C SER A 330 18.44 -11.95 -1.53
N TYR A 331 17.66 -12.67 -2.34
CA TYR A 331 17.27 -12.21 -3.67
C TYR A 331 16.35 -10.98 -3.61
N VAL A 332 15.34 -10.97 -2.74
CA VAL A 332 14.43 -9.81 -2.58
C VAL A 332 15.20 -8.55 -2.16
N TYR A 333 16.14 -8.71 -1.23
CA TYR A 333 17.03 -7.62 -0.83
C TYR A 333 17.92 -7.16 -1.98
N ALA A 334 18.60 -8.09 -2.66
CA ALA A 334 19.49 -7.78 -3.77
C ALA A 334 18.79 -6.98 -4.87
N ALA A 335 17.57 -7.38 -5.25
CA ALA A 335 16.77 -6.66 -6.24
C ALA A 335 16.45 -5.22 -5.80
N GLY A 336 15.94 -5.07 -4.59
CA GLY A 336 15.55 -3.75 -4.06
C GLY A 336 16.74 -2.82 -3.85
N ALA A 337 17.82 -3.34 -3.29
CA ALA A 337 19.03 -2.59 -3.01
C ALA A 337 19.77 -2.17 -4.30
N ALA A 338 19.86 -3.04 -5.31
CA ALA A 338 20.45 -2.69 -6.60
C ALA A 338 19.65 -1.61 -7.33
N ASN A 339 18.31 -1.70 -7.35
CA ASN A 339 17.46 -0.67 -7.93
C ASN A 339 17.59 0.66 -7.21
N LEU A 340 17.62 0.64 -5.87
CA LEU A 340 17.77 1.83 -5.06
C LEU A 340 19.17 2.47 -5.25
N ALA A 341 20.24 1.67 -5.32
CA ALA A 341 21.59 2.14 -5.61
C ALA A 341 21.65 2.92 -6.93
N ARG A 342 21.03 2.39 -7.99
CA ARG A 342 20.97 3.09 -9.30
C ARG A 342 20.24 4.42 -9.24
N ALA A 343 19.16 4.50 -8.48
CA ALA A 343 18.39 5.73 -8.33
C ALA A 343 19.12 6.76 -7.46
N LEU A 344 19.93 6.29 -6.49
CA LEU A 344 20.67 7.12 -5.54
C LEU A 344 21.97 7.68 -6.13
N GLU A 345 22.59 6.99 -7.09
CA GLU A 345 23.92 7.35 -7.65
C GLU A 345 24.06 8.82 -8.04
N PRO A 346 23.07 9.49 -8.69
CA PRO A 346 23.19 10.91 -9.03
C PRO A 346 23.18 11.87 -7.82
N TYR A 347 22.76 11.41 -6.66
CA TYR A 347 22.58 12.22 -5.45
C TYR A 347 23.64 11.92 -4.38
N ASP A 348 23.97 10.64 -4.20
CA ASP A 348 24.99 10.14 -3.24
C ASP A 348 25.67 8.91 -3.81
N ALA A 349 26.69 9.12 -4.64
CA ALA A 349 27.43 8.04 -5.28
C ALA A 349 28.19 7.14 -4.29
N GLY A 350 28.61 7.68 -3.14
CA GLY A 350 29.30 6.91 -2.10
C GLY A 350 28.37 5.87 -1.49
N ARG A 351 27.22 6.31 -1.00
CA ARG A 351 26.21 5.45 -0.41
C ARG A 351 25.60 4.49 -1.44
N ALA A 352 25.44 4.93 -2.69
CA ALA A 352 24.99 4.08 -3.79
C ALA A 352 25.97 2.91 -4.03
N ALA A 353 27.28 3.17 -4.04
CA ALA A 353 28.31 2.13 -4.21
C ALA A 353 28.31 1.12 -3.05
N GLU A 354 28.16 1.57 -1.80
CA GLU A 354 28.07 0.68 -0.63
C GLU A 354 26.81 -0.20 -0.71
N LEU A 355 25.68 0.37 -1.10
CA LEU A 355 24.42 -0.37 -1.23
C LEU A 355 24.49 -1.40 -2.36
N LEU A 356 25.11 -1.03 -3.49
CA LEU A 356 25.29 -1.94 -4.62
C LEU A 356 26.21 -3.12 -4.25
N ALA A 357 27.33 -2.87 -3.58
CA ALA A 357 28.23 -3.94 -3.12
C ALA A 357 27.51 -4.91 -2.16
N SER A 358 26.67 -4.39 -1.28
CA SER A 358 25.84 -5.19 -0.39
C SER A 358 24.81 -6.04 -1.17
N ALA A 359 24.20 -5.46 -2.22
CA ALA A 359 23.25 -6.17 -3.08
C ALA A 359 23.92 -7.31 -3.87
N GLU A 360 25.12 -7.06 -4.42
CA GLU A 360 25.90 -8.08 -5.13
C GLU A 360 26.27 -9.24 -4.20
N ALA A 361 26.77 -8.95 -2.99
CA ALA A 361 27.08 -9.97 -2.01
C ALA A 361 25.86 -10.84 -1.63
N ALA A 362 24.69 -10.22 -1.50
CA ALA A 362 23.45 -10.95 -1.20
C ALA A 362 23.01 -11.85 -2.37
N GLY A 363 23.10 -11.36 -3.60
CA GLY A 363 22.78 -12.13 -4.81
C GLY A 363 23.73 -13.31 -4.99
N GLU A 364 25.04 -13.10 -4.80
CA GLU A 364 26.07 -14.14 -4.87
C GLU A 364 25.88 -15.22 -3.81
N TRP A 365 25.57 -14.80 -2.58
CA TRP A 365 25.27 -15.74 -1.51
C TRP A 365 24.05 -16.61 -1.84
N ALA A 366 22.97 -15.97 -2.31
CA ALA A 366 21.73 -16.68 -2.64
C ALA A 366 21.94 -17.69 -3.79
N GLU A 367 22.72 -17.34 -4.81
CA GLU A 367 23.08 -18.25 -5.91
C GLU A 367 23.89 -19.45 -5.42
N ALA A 368 24.82 -19.24 -4.49
CA ALA A 368 25.70 -20.29 -3.95
C ALA A 368 24.97 -21.18 -2.92
N ASN A 369 23.84 -20.75 -2.37
CA ASN A 369 23.10 -21.44 -1.31
C ASN A 369 21.63 -21.69 -1.73
N PRO A 370 21.35 -22.57 -2.69
CA PRO A 370 19.99 -22.87 -3.12
C PRO A 370 19.17 -23.35 -1.92
N PRO A 371 17.85 -23.01 -1.86
CA PRO A 371 17.04 -23.32 -0.71
C PRO A 371 16.93 -24.83 -0.48
N SER A 372 17.05 -25.26 0.77
CA SER A 372 16.75 -26.64 1.18
C SER A 372 15.24 -26.91 1.19
N TYR A 373 14.46 -25.86 1.35
CA TYR A 373 13.01 -25.81 1.26
C TYR A 373 12.64 -24.55 0.49
N ASP A 374 11.80 -24.68 -0.52
CA ASP A 374 11.29 -23.55 -1.31
C ASP A 374 9.77 -23.69 -1.50
N ASP A 375 9.01 -22.96 -0.68
CA ASP A 375 7.55 -22.98 -0.75
C ASP A 375 7.07 -22.37 -2.05
N ASN A 376 6.53 -23.24 -2.92
CA ASN A 376 6.00 -22.86 -4.22
C ASN A 376 7.00 -22.18 -5.17
N GLY A 377 8.29 -22.44 -5.05
CA GLY A 377 9.32 -21.86 -5.92
C GLY A 377 9.52 -20.35 -5.71
N ARG A 378 9.46 -19.86 -4.49
CA ARG A 378 9.58 -18.42 -4.19
C ARG A 378 10.97 -17.89 -4.51
N ALA A 379 12.02 -18.58 -4.07
CA ALA A 379 13.38 -18.18 -4.35
C ALA A 379 13.67 -18.26 -5.86
N GLU A 380 13.18 -19.32 -6.54
CA GLU A 380 13.29 -19.46 -7.99
C GLU A 380 12.63 -18.32 -8.77
N ARG A 381 11.52 -17.79 -8.29
CA ARG A 381 10.85 -16.63 -8.93
C ARG A 381 11.56 -15.32 -8.70
N GLU A 382 12.17 -15.12 -7.53
CA GLU A 382 12.89 -13.87 -7.21
C GLU A 382 14.29 -13.84 -7.81
N GLN A 383 14.89 -14.98 -8.08
CA GLN A 383 16.24 -15.08 -8.67
C GLN A 383 16.39 -14.27 -9.98
N PRO A 384 15.53 -14.44 -11.02
CA PRO A 384 15.68 -13.64 -12.23
C PRO A 384 15.39 -12.15 -12.01
N VAL A 385 14.55 -11.79 -11.04
CA VAL A 385 14.27 -10.38 -10.68
C VAL A 385 15.51 -9.74 -10.06
N ALA A 386 16.18 -10.44 -9.13
CA ALA A 386 17.42 -9.97 -8.53
C ALA A 386 18.54 -9.87 -9.58
N ALA A 387 18.68 -10.89 -10.41
CA ALA A 387 19.67 -10.92 -11.49
C ALA A 387 19.47 -9.76 -12.50
N ALA A 388 18.23 -9.50 -12.91
CA ALA A 388 17.92 -8.37 -13.80
C ALA A 388 18.24 -7.00 -13.15
N SER A 389 17.95 -6.84 -11.86
CA SER A 389 18.25 -5.62 -11.12
C SER A 389 19.76 -5.40 -10.97
N LEU A 390 20.51 -6.48 -10.63
CA LEU A 390 21.96 -6.46 -10.53
C LEU A 390 22.62 -6.20 -11.88
N PHE A 391 22.18 -6.88 -12.95
CA PHE A 391 22.68 -6.58 -14.31
C PHE A 391 22.46 -5.12 -14.68
N ALA A 392 21.27 -4.61 -14.44
CA ALA A 392 20.94 -3.21 -14.75
C ALA A 392 21.78 -2.20 -13.93
N ALA A 393 22.29 -2.59 -12.75
CA ALA A 393 23.11 -1.75 -11.89
C ALA A 393 24.62 -1.87 -12.20
N THR A 394 25.08 -3.06 -12.55
CA THR A 394 26.52 -3.36 -12.71
C THR A 394 26.98 -3.47 -14.14
N GLY A 395 26.10 -3.87 -15.07
CA GLY A 395 26.47 -4.28 -16.43
C GLY A 395 27.26 -5.61 -16.48
N ASP A 396 27.33 -6.35 -15.39
CA ASP A 396 28.03 -7.64 -15.35
C ASP A 396 27.19 -8.72 -16.07
N GLU A 397 27.72 -9.24 -17.17
CA GLU A 397 27.06 -10.21 -18.06
C GLU A 397 26.67 -11.52 -17.33
N ARG A 398 27.31 -11.88 -16.24
CA ARG A 398 26.94 -13.07 -15.45
C ARG A 398 25.49 -12.98 -14.95
N TRP A 399 25.05 -11.79 -14.55
CA TRP A 399 23.68 -11.57 -14.11
C TRP A 399 22.68 -11.63 -15.27
N HIS A 400 23.09 -11.16 -16.45
CA HIS A 400 22.27 -11.32 -17.65
C HIS A 400 22.14 -12.78 -18.06
N ASP A 401 23.23 -13.55 -17.99
CA ASP A 401 23.20 -14.98 -18.25
C ASP A 401 22.26 -15.69 -17.27
N LEU A 402 22.31 -15.34 -15.98
CA LEU A 402 21.40 -15.89 -14.97
C LEU A 402 19.92 -15.57 -15.27
N VAL A 403 19.60 -14.34 -15.73
CA VAL A 403 18.23 -14.02 -16.18
C VAL A 403 17.79 -14.94 -17.32
N ARG A 404 18.63 -15.14 -18.34
CA ARG A 404 18.29 -16.00 -19.48
C ARG A 404 18.06 -17.46 -19.09
N ASP A 405 18.83 -17.92 -18.12
CA ASP A 405 18.79 -19.32 -17.70
C ASP A 405 17.62 -19.63 -16.76
N THR A 406 17.11 -18.62 -16.04
CA THR A 406 16.09 -18.80 -14.98
C THR A 406 14.75 -18.13 -15.26
N ALA A 407 14.68 -17.16 -16.18
CA ALA A 407 13.42 -16.47 -16.47
C ALA A 407 12.50 -17.31 -17.37
N ASN A 408 11.33 -17.65 -16.88
CA ASN A 408 10.31 -18.44 -17.57
C ASN A 408 9.36 -17.57 -18.43
N PHE A 409 9.86 -16.54 -19.12
CA PHE A 409 9.01 -15.66 -19.95
C PHE A 409 8.45 -16.34 -21.22
N VAL A 410 8.99 -17.48 -21.62
CA VAL A 410 8.76 -18.09 -22.93
C VAL A 410 7.62 -19.12 -22.93
N ASP A 411 7.27 -19.66 -21.78
CA ASP A 411 6.30 -20.77 -21.67
C ASP A 411 4.91 -20.37 -21.17
N GLN A 412 4.68 -19.10 -20.86
CA GLN A 412 3.31 -18.66 -20.51
C GLN A 412 2.52 -18.39 -21.78
N ALA A 413 1.53 -19.24 -22.03
CA ALA A 413 0.58 -19.01 -23.11
C ALA A 413 -0.09 -17.61 -22.93
N PRO A 414 -0.35 -16.88 -24.04
CA PRO A 414 -0.98 -15.54 -23.97
C PRO A 414 -2.31 -15.51 -23.22
N GLU A 415 -2.95 -16.65 -23.04
CA GLU A 415 -4.22 -16.85 -22.32
C GLU A 415 -4.12 -16.67 -20.79
N GLN A 416 -2.89 -16.58 -20.23
CA GLN A 416 -2.67 -16.36 -18.78
C GLN A 416 -2.34 -14.91 -18.42
N LEU A 417 -2.29 -14.02 -19.41
CA LEU A 417 -2.01 -12.58 -19.24
C LEU A 417 -3.26 -11.70 -19.44
N GLY A 418 -4.45 -12.28 -19.37
CA GLY A 418 -5.73 -11.61 -19.51
C GLY A 418 -6.27 -11.03 -18.20
#